data_890ea804f55d2c0e8aaa66fd88fb78e2
#
_entry.id   890ea804f55d2c0e8aaa66fd88fb78e2
#
_cell.length_a   1.000
_cell.length_b   1.000
_cell.length_c   1.000
_cell.angle_alpha   90.00
_cell.angle_beta   90.00
_cell.angle_gamma   90.00
#
_symmetry.space_group_name_H-M   'P 1'
#
loop_
_entity.id
_entity.type
_entity.pdbx_description
1 polymer ?
#
loop_
_entity_poly.entity_id
_entity_poly.type
_entity_poly.pdbx_seq_one_letter_code
_entity_poly.pdbx_strand_id
1 'polypeptide(L)'
;MKKWIGVMFLMSIMHAAFAQDFKKVETGLLLNNFEVAKTEYEKAVAKKPSLETTAEGYYWKSKIYAGLSKDPAAKYPDAAQKLYSSLQDYIKADPEFTLAIKSGQEPFFEVYIKSFKDGVAAFGEKKWKEAAENFDRGVVLSDIIFSKGWSTNKQPFDTTTLMYAGYANQNAGNDDLTIKYYTRMINANMKTPELLDMYKFVLIKAAEKKDKALFDQYYTISEKNYPEEKWFEFRADYIDKNLTAEEKVAAYEAQIAANTINETECQMYGDMFMASRNVDGLSDEKANYYLDKAADAYKRAYKLNTQNFAAAFNVGISYYNQYTVLDDQVGNNIRALQQLNANKPAAPKDPKKKLAFDAKFKAQQDSIKKLNLALDAPMKAKVDQAIEWIENAFNIVKDKTVLTKTERNVAARSVDFLATLYASKRDKNRANQKLYEEYDAKFTKYDLLHDKYQ
;
A
#
# COMPACT_ATOMS: atom_id res chain seq x y z
N MET A 1 -34.19 34.95 37.07
CA MET A 1 -33.35 36.00 36.46
C MET A 1 -32.41 36.74 37.43
N LYS A 2 -32.77 36.96 38.71
CA LYS A 2 -31.92 37.71 39.68
C LYS A 2 -30.65 36.96 40.17
N LYS A 3 -30.58 35.64 40.10
CA LYS A 3 -29.38 34.84 40.54
C LYS A 3 -28.25 34.77 39.52
N TRP A 4 -28.52 34.97 38.24
CA TRP A 4 -27.50 34.94 37.18
C TRP A 4 -26.74 36.25 36.99
N ILE A 5 -27.37 37.38 37.37
CA ILE A 5 -26.73 38.71 37.33
C ILE A 5 -25.61 38.81 38.38
N GLY A 6 -25.80 38.17 39.55
CA GLY A 6 -24.77 38.15 40.60
C GLY A 6 -23.51 37.35 40.26
N VAL A 7 -23.63 36.26 39.45
CA VAL A 7 -22.49 35.45 39.05
C VAL A 7 -21.68 36.14 37.95
N MET A 8 -22.34 36.83 36.99
CA MET A 8 -21.64 37.62 35.98
C MET A 8 -20.92 38.83 36.58
N PHE A 9 -21.48 39.46 37.60
CA PHE A 9 -20.84 40.60 38.27
C PHE A 9 -19.65 40.18 39.12
N LEU A 10 -19.68 39.00 39.76
CA LEU A 10 -18.57 38.42 40.49
C LEU A 10 -17.42 38.00 39.57
N MET A 11 -17.71 37.42 38.37
CA MET A 11 -16.69 37.12 37.40
C MET A 11 -16.02 38.38 36.82
N SER A 12 -16.78 39.45 36.56
CA SER A 12 -16.18 40.71 36.06
C SER A 12 -15.34 41.43 37.11
N ILE A 13 -15.63 41.29 38.39
CA ILE A 13 -14.81 41.88 39.48
C ILE A 13 -13.51 41.09 39.67
N MET A 14 -13.51 39.75 39.51
CA MET A 14 -12.29 38.97 39.56
C MET A 14 -11.34 39.35 38.41
N HIS A 15 -11.82 39.53 37.20
CA HIS A 15 -10.95 39.94 36.06
C HIS A 15 -10.37 41.34 36.26
N ALA A 16 -11.07 42.28 36.88
CA ALA A 16 -10.54 43.61 37.12
C ALA A 16 -9.48 43.64 38.24
N ALA A 17 -9.51 42.72 39.21
CA ALA A 17 -8.51 42.65 40.26
C ALA A 17 -7.17 42.08 39.79
N PHE A 18 -7.18 41.14 38.83
CA PHE A 18 -5.97 40.53 38.26
C PHE A 18 -5.21 41.50 37.33
N ALA A 19 -5.91 42.34 36.55
CA ALA A 19 -5.30 43.34 35.67
C ALA A 19 -4.41 44.37 36.41
N GLN A 20 -4.57 44.51 37.72
CA GLN A 20 -3.80 45.44 38.52
C GLN A 20 -2.46 44.85 39.03
N ASP A 21 -2.37 43.50 39.16
CA ASP A 21 -1.21 42.82 39.72
C ASP A 21 0.00 42.88 38.75
N PHE A 22 -0.23 42.85 37.42
CA PHE A 22 0.86 42.88 36.39
C PHE A 22 1.02 44.20 35.63
N LYS A 23 0.36 45.32 36.08
CA LYS A 23 0.43 46.60 35.37
C LYS A 23 1.86 47.13 35.18
N LYS A 24 2.77 46.89 36.13
CA LYS A 24 4.18 47.31 36.02
C LYS A 24 4.94 46.42 35.03
N VAL A 25 4.57 45.14 34.94
CA VAL A 25 5.13 44.22 33.92
C VAL A 25 4.74 44.69 32.52
N GLU A 26 3.44 44.98 32.32
CA GLU A 26 2.94 45.52 31.05
C GLU A 26 3.66 46.81 30.64
N THR A 27 3.86 47.74 31.60
CA THR A 27 4.63 48.98 31.36
C THR A 27 6.07 48.70 30.92
N GLY A 28 6.76 47.74 31.55
CA GLY A 28 8.11 47.35 31.16
C GLY A 28 8.16 46.75 29.74
N LEU A 29 7.19 45.94 29.40
CA LEU A 29 7.05 45.34 28.06
C LEU A 29 6.75 46.38 26.98
N LEU A 30 5.85 47.34 27.26
CA LEU A 30 5.55 48.44 26.33
C LEU A 30 6.76 49.30 26.02
N LEU A 31 7.69 49.44 26.98
CA LEU A 31 8.97 50.13 26.82
C LEU A 31 10.09 49.24 26.26
N ASN A 32 9.79 48.01 25.87
CA ASN A 32 10.77 46.98 25.45
C ASN A 32 11.88 46.73 26.47
N ASN A 33 11.62 47.03 27.76
CA ASN A 33 12.55 46.78 28.85
C ASN A 33 12.23 45.45 29.54
N PHE A 34 12.67 44.35 28.89
CA PHE A 34 12.35 42.97 29.30
C PHE A 34 12.98 42.61 30.66
N GLU A 35 14.09 43.19 31.04
CA GLU A 35 14.73 42.97 32.35
C GLU A 35 13.91 43.60 33.49
N VAL A 36 13.45 44.83 33.26
CA VAL A 36 12.53 45.47 34.22
C VAL A 36 11.23 44.68 34.29
N ALA A 37 10.65 44.31 33.17
CA ALA A 37 9.43 43.50 33.14
C ALA A 37 9.60 42.17 33.91
N LYS A 38 10.74 41.48 33.75
CA LYS A 38 11.09 40.27 34.50
C LYS A 38 11.14 40.52 36.00
N THR A 39 11.87 41.57 36.40
CA THR A 39 12.02 41.94 37.81
C THR A 39 10.63 42.23 38.45
N GLU A 40 9.79 43.01 37.77
CA GLU A 40 8.41 43.33 38.29
C GLU A 40 7.51 42.09 38.29
N TYR A 41 7.67 41.16 37.34
CA TYR A 41 6.95 39.87 37.36
C TYR A 41 7.37 39.05 38.59
N GLU A 42 8.65 38.92 38.87
CA GLU A 42 9.19 38.17 40.00
C GLU A 42 8.69 38.78 41.36
N LYS A 43 8.65 40.11 41.45
CA LYS A 43 8.07 40.81 42.63
C LYS A 43 6.58 40.52 42.80
N ALA A 44 5.81 40.54 41.71
CA ALA A 44 4.39 40.25 41.76
C ALA A 44 4.11 38.80 42.22
N VAL A 45 4.82 37.84 41.67
CA VAL A 45 4.72 36.41 42.03
C VAL A 45 5.22 36.18 43.48
N ALA A 46 6.32 36.81 43.91
CA ALA A 46 6.79 36.69 45.28
C ALA A 46 5.77 37.23 46.30
N LYS A 47 5.04 38.27 45.96
CA LYS A 47 3.97 38.84 46.78
C LYS A 47 2.71 37.96 46.80
N LYS A 48 2.38 37.29 45.65
CA LYS A 48 1.20 36.48 45.49
C LYS A 48 1.54 35.28 44.59
N PRO A 49 2.02 34.16 45.16
CA PRO A 49 2.52 33.01 44.41
C PRO A 49 1.49 32.38 43.45
N SER A 50 0.20 32.46 43.77
CA SER A 50 -0.88 31.95 42.91
C SER A 50 -0.96 32.62 41.54
N LEU A 51 -0.33 33.78 41.33
CA LEU A 51 -0.29 34.47 40.05
C LEU A 51 0.52 33.70 39.00
N GLU A 52 1.55 32.97 39.42
CA GLU A 52 2.43 32.23 38.48
C GLU A 52 1.67 31.17 37.68
N THR A 53 0.63 30.58 38.25
CA THR A 53 -0.15 29.51 37.63
C THR A 53 -1.46 29.98 36.99
N THR A 54 -1.65 31.27 36.82
CA THR A 54 -2.80 31.85 36.11
C THR A 54 -2.51 31.99 34.60
N ALA A 55 -3.54 32.04 33.76
CA ALA A 55 -3.41 32.34 32.36
C ALA A 55 -2.64 33.65 32.13
N GLU A 56 -2.93 34.67 32.92
CA GLU A 56 -2.25 35.98 32.86
C GLU A 56 -0.78 35.86 33.26
N GLY A 57 -0.45 35.11 34.31
CA GLY A 57 0.93 34.85 34.75
C GLY A 57 1.75 34.12 33.65
N TYR A 58 1.20 33.08 33.07
CA TYR A 58 1.83 32.37 31.98
C TYR A 58 2.03 33.27 30.74
N TYR A 59 1.04 34.08 30.37
CA TYR A 59 1.11 34.97 29.22
C TYR A 59 2.20 36.03 29.41
N TRP A 60 2.24 36.76 30.51
CA TRP A 60 3.27 37.79 30.76
C TRP A 60 4.64 37.17 30.86
N LYS A 61 4.78 36.01 31.49
CA LYS A 61 6.04 35.27 31.55
C LYS A 61 6.51 34.92 30.12
N SER A 62 5.63 34.47 29.26
CA SER A 62 5.97 34.15 27.86
C SER A 62 6.43 35.39 27.09
N LYS A 63 5.73 36.55 27.25
CA LYS A 63 6.16 37.82 26.61
C LYS A 63 7.51 38.30 27.08
N ILE A 64 7.80 38.22 28.37
CA ILE A 64 9.10 38.58 28.93
C ILE A 64 10.21 37.76 28.28
N TYR A 65 10.03 36.43 28.27
CA TYR A 65 11.05 35.53 27.73
C TYR A 65 11.11 35.55 26.20
N ALA A 66 10.07 35.95 25.48
CA ALA A 66 10.12 36.26 24.06
C ALA A 66 11.07 37.40 23.72
N GLY A 67 11.08 38.42 24.59
CA GLY A 67 12.04 39.51 24.46
C GLY A 67 13.48 39.13 24.88
N LEU A 68 13.61 38.48 26.04
CA LEU A 68 14.93 38.08 26.57
C LEU A 68 15.65 37.04 25.70
N SER A 69 14.91 36.20 24.98
CA SER A 69 15.49 35.20 24.07
C SER A 69 16.18 35.83 22.85
N LYS A 70 15.94 37.10 22.58
CA LYS A 70 16.57 37.86 21.48
C LYS A 70 17.85 38.58 21.90
N ASP A 71 18.22 38.50 23.16
CA ASP A 71 19.45 39.18 23.65
C ASP A 71 20.69 38.58 22.96
N PRO A 72 21.41 39.38 22.15
CA PRO A 72 22.58 38.91 21.43
C PRO A 72 23.74 38.54 22.36
N ALA A 73 23.75 39.06 23.61
CA ALA A 73 24.73 38.72 24.62
C ALA A 73 24.46 37.38 25.31
N ALA A 74 23.34 36.70 24.97
CA ALA A 74 22.94 35.42 25.54
C ALA A 74 22.94 35.41 27.09
N LYS A 75 22.64 36.54 27.71
CA LYS A 75 22.59 36.68 29.17
C LYS A 75 21.60 35.74 29.85
N TYR A 76 20.58 35.30 29.11
CA TYR A 76 19.53 34.39 29.55
C TYR A 76 19.51 33.12 28.67
N PRO A 77 20.43 32.18 28.86
CA PRO A 77 20.57 31.01 27.98
C PRO A 77 19.34 30.09 28.02
N ASP A 78 18.56 30.14 29.09
CA ASP A 78 17.30 29.36 29.28
C ASP A 78 16.03 30.10 28.83
N ALA A 79 16.17 31.33 28.29
CA ALA A 79 15.04 32.17 27.91
C ALA A 79 14.10 31.47 26.88
N ALA A 80 14.68 30.84 25.87
CA ALA A 80 13.91 30.13 24.84
C ALA A 80 13.09 28.97 25.43
N GLN A 81 13.67 28.22 26.37
CA GLN A 81 12.97 27.13 27.05
C GLN A 81 11.85 27.63 27.94
N LYS A 82 12.14 28.70 28.71
CA LYS A 82 11.12 29.35 29.58
C LYS A 82 10.00 29.99 28.77
N LEU A 83 10.31 30.60 27.63
CA LEU A 83 9.29 31.07 26.68
C LEU A 83 8.40 29.92 26.23
N TYR A 84 8.98 28.82 25.75
CA TYR A 84 8.20 27.70 25.25
C TYR A 84 7.31 27.09 26.33
N SER A 85 7.85 26.79 27.51
CA SER A 85 7.07 26.20 28.60
C SER A 85 5.92 27.09 29.05
N SER A 86 6.19 28.40 29.27
CA SER A 86 5.15 29.32 29.68
C SER A 86 4.08 29.55 28.60
N LEU A 87 4.46 29.54 27.32
CA LEU A 87 3.49 29.60 26.23
C LEU A 87 2.60 28.36 26.14
N GLN A 88 3.18 27.16 26.34
CA GLN A 88 2.39 25.92 26.41
C GLN A 88 1.37 25.95 27.55
N ASP A 89 1.78 26.43 28.73
CA ASP A 89 0.88 26.54 29.87
C ASP A 89 -0.20 27.60 29.64
N TYR A 90 0.15 28.71 28.99
CA TYR A 90 -0.82 29.72 28.56
C TYR A 90 -1.86 29.16 27.59
N ILE A 91 -1.44 28.42 26.53
CA ILE A 91 -2.34 27.80 25.57
C ILE A 91 -3.38 26.88 26.24
N LYS A 92 -2.95 26.16 27.30
CA LYS A 92 -3.85 25.29 28.08
C LYS A 92 -4.82 26.10 28.98
N ALA A 93 -4.32 27.21 29.58
CA ALA A 93 -5.06 28.00 30.54
C ALA A 93 -6.04 28.99 29.88
N ASP A 94 -5.78 29.44 28.66
CA ASP A 94 -6.62 30.38 27.88
C ASP A 94 -6.75 29.86 26.43
N PRO A 95 -7.57 28.84 26.15
CA PRO A 95 -7.76 28.28 24.81
C PRO A 95 -8.41 29.26 23.83
N GLU A 96 -9.01 30.34 24.30
CA GLU A 96 -9.54 31.42 23.44
C GLU A 96 -8.49 32.47 23.10
N PHE A 97 -7.32 32.42 23.74
CA PHE A 97 -6.22 33.37 23.52
C PHE A 97 -6.57 34.82 23.77
N THR A 98 -7.43 35.06 24.78
CA THR A 98 -8.00 36.38 25.08
C THR A 98 -6.93 37.44 25.33
N LEU A 99 -5.88 37.07 26.08
CA LEU A 99 -4.77 37.98 26.38
C LEU A 99 -3.86 38.20 25.16
N ALA A 100 -3.61 37.17 24.36
CA ALA A 100 -2.82 37.31 23.16
C ALA A 100 -3.50 38.22 22.11
N ILE A 101 -4.82 38.09 21.98
CA ILE A 101 -5.62 38.97 21.10
C ILE A 101 -5.55 40.40 21.56
N LYS A 102 -5.64 40.65 22.88
CA LYS A 102 -5.64 41.99 23.47
C LYS A 102 -4.29 42.65 23.53
N SER A 103 -3.26 41.88 23.85
CA SER A 103 -1.94 42.41 24.28
C SER A 103 -0.76 41.94 23.40
N GLY A 104 -1.02 41.24 22.31
CA GLY A 104 -0.06 40.89 21.27
C GLY A 104 0.31 39.39 21.23
N GLN A 105 0.69 38.91 20.05
CA GLN A 105 0.90 37.51 19.72
C GLN A 105 2.39 37.16 19.62
N GLU A 106 3.29 38.06 19.96
CA GLU A 106 4.75 37.92 19.79
C GLU A 106 5.29 36.57 20.33
N PRO A 107 4.85 36.04 21.49
CA PRO A 107 5.36 34.76 21.98
C PRO A 107 5.12 33.59 21.00
N PHE A 108 3.97 33.59 20.32
CA PHE A 108 3.65 32.54 19.34
C PHE A 108 4.58 32.60 18.14
N PHE A 109 4.82 33.79 17.59
CA PHE A 109 5.72 33.98 16.45
C PHE A 109 7.16 33.66 16.81
N GLU A 110 7.64 34.06 18.01
CA GLU A 110 9.00 33.81 18.41
C GLU A 110 9.29 32.30 18.55
N VAL A 111 8.39 31.56 19.20
CA VAL A 111 8.56 30.11 19.30
C VAL A 111 8.44 29.45 17.94
N TYR A 112 7.49 29.87 17.09
CA TYR A 112 7.32 29.37 15.74
C TYR A 112 8.59 29.58 14.90
N ILE A 113 9.10 30.82 14.83
CA ILE A 113 10.31 31.16 14.05
C ILE A 113 11.53 30.38 14.53
N LYS A 114 11.71 30.30 15.86
CA LYS A 114 12.83 29.54 16.43
C LYS A 114 12.70 28.05 16.11
N SER A 115 11.53 27.47 16.29
CA SER A 115 11.29 26.05 16.00
C SER A 115 11.54 25.75 14.52
N PHE A 116 11.09 26.60 13.61
CA PHE A 116 11.35 26.43 12.19
C PHE A 116 12.86 26.50 11.87
N LYS A 117 13.57 27.50 12.41
CA LYS A 117 15.02 27.65 12.21
C LYS A 117 15.81 26.45 12.75
N ASP A 118 15.52 26.03 13.97
CA ASP A 118 16.17 24.88 14.60
C ASP A 118 15.86 23.59 13.85
N GLY A 119 14.60 23.45 13.38
CA GLY A 119 14.19 22.35 12.52
C GLY A 119 14.96 22.27 11.21
N VAL A 120 15.14 23.42 10.52
CA VAL A 120 15.92 23.48 9.27
C VAL A 120 17.39 23.14 9.51
N ALA A 121 17.99 23.65 10.60
CA ALA A 121 19.37 23.34 10.95
C ALA A 121 19.56 21.83 11.22
N ALA A 122 18.70 21.24 12.06
CA ALA A 122 18.72 19.80 12.36
C ALA A 122 18.47 18.94 11.11
N PHE A 123 17.57 19.38 10.23
CA PHE A 123 17.27 18.72 8.96
C PHE A 123 18.50 18.70 8.04
N GLY A 124 19.19 19.82 7.91
CA GLY A 124 20.45 19.93 7.14
C GLY A 124 21.56 19.00 7.67
N GLU A 125 21.60 18.79 8.97
CA GLU A 125 22.53 17.88 9.65
C GLU A 125 22.03 16.42 9.68
N LYS A 126 20.86 16.13 9.07
CA LYS A 126 20.21 14.80 9.08
C LYS A 126 19.88 14.28 10.49
N LYS A 127 19.73 15.16 11.45
CA LYS A 127 19.25 14.87 12.80
C LYS A 127 17.70 14.77 12.77
N TRP A 128 17.21 13.73 12.12
CA TRP A 128 15.80 13.61 11.72
C TRP A 128 14.83 13.73 12.88
N LYS A 129 15.15 13.10 14.02
CA LYS A 129 14.29 13.14 15.22
C LYS A 129 14.19 14.57 15.77
N GLU A 130 15.33 15.26 15.90
CA GLU A 130 15.37 16.64 16.38
C GLU A 130 14.67 17.60 15.40
N ALA A 131 14.87 17.38 14.09
CA ALA A 131 14.15 18.12 13.05
C ALA A 131 12.64 17.93 13.15
N ALA A 132 12.17 16.68 13.29
CA ALA A 132 10.75 16.35 13.44
C ALA A 132 10.15 17.04 14.67
N GLU A 133 10.77 16.92 15.84
CA GLU A 133 10.29 17.56 17.10
C GLU A 133 10.17 19.09 16.95
N ASN A 134 11.12 19.73 16.27
CA ASN A 134 11.09 21.16 16.04
C ASN A 134 10.02 21.57 15.02
N PHE A 135 9.89 20.85 13.90
CA PHE A 135 8.85 21.15 12.93
C PHE A 135 7.45 20.83 13.45
N ASP A 136 7.26 19.76 14.23
CA ASP A 136 5.97 19.43 14.86
C ASP A 136 5.51 20.57 15.77
N ARG A 137 6.45 21.14 16.57
CA ARG A 137 6.21 22.35 17.37
C ARG A 137 5.83 23.54 16.49
N GLY A 138 6.56 23.71 15.37
CA GLY A 138 6.27 24.73 14.37
C GLY A 138 4.87 24.59 13.78
N VAL A 139 4.44 23.36 13.44
CA VAL A 139 3.09 23.10 12.92
C VAL A 139 2.01 23.46 13.95
N VAL A 140 2.17 23.06 15.21
CA VAL A 140 1.19 23.40 16.27
C VAL A 140 1.00 24.91 16.40
N LEU A 141 2.09 25.66 16.38
CA LEU A 141 2.01 27.12 16.52
C LEU A 141 1.52 27.81 15.25
N SER A 142 1.98 27.37 14.08
CA SER A 142 1.47 27.91 12.83
C SER A 142 -0.02 27.67 12.67
N ASP A 143 -0.54 26.51 13.09
CA ASP A 143 -1.98 26.22 13.07
C ASP A 143 -2.77 27.21 13.92
N ILE A 144 -2.27 27.59 15.11
CA ILE A 144 -2.88 28.62 15.94
C ILE A 144 -2.82 29.99 15.24
N ILE A 145 -1.65 30.37 14.74
CA ILE A 145 -1.43 31.65 14.04
C ILE A 145 -2.36 31.80 12.84
N PHE A 146 -2.49 30.77 12.02
CA PHE A 146 -3.33 30.80 10.83
C PHE A 146 -4.83 30.74 11.19
N SER A 147 -5.25 29.87 12.12
CA SER A 147 -6.64 29.71 12.51
C SER A 147 -7.23 30.99 13.17
N LYS A 148 -6.40 31.74 13.87
CA LYS A 148 -6.80 33.01 14.50
C LYS A 148 -6.65 34.24 13.56
N GLY A 149 -6.17 34.00 12.33
CA GLY A 149 -5.99 35.06 11.34
C GLY A 149 -4.86 36.04 11.68
N TRP A 150 -3.87 35.64 12.48
CA TRP A 150 -2.72 36.47 12.83
C TRP A 150 -1.63 36.52 11.73
N SER A 151 -1.69 35.54 10.81
CA SER A 151 -0.80 35.55 9.62
C SER A 151 -1.32 36.54 8.57
N THR A 152 -0.40 37.21 7.90
CA THR A 152 -0.70 37.99 6.68
C THR A 152 -0.89 37.10 5.44
N ASN A 153 -0.42 35.85 5.50
CA ASN A 153 -0.61 34.86 4.47
C ASN A 153 -2.05 34.33 4.51
N LYS A 154 -2.73 34.36 3.37
CA LYS A 154 -4.14 33.93 3.24
C LYS A 154 -4.31 32.43 2.98
N GLN A 155 -3.24 31.65 3.02
CA GLN A 155 -3.34 30.19 2.92
C GLN A 155 -4.06 29.60 4.14
N PRO A 156 -4.71 28.43 4.02
CA PRO A 156 -5.44 27.82 5.14
C PRO A 156 -4.53 27.34 6.26
N PHE A 157 -3.24 27.12 5.97
CA PHE A 157 -2.20 26.70 6.91
C PHE A 157 -0.79 26.97 6.32
N ASP A 158 0.23 26.81 7.16
CA ASP A 158 1.62 26.93 6.75
C ASP A 158 2.10 25.67 6.00
N THR A 159 2.04 25.73 4.67
CA THR A 159 2.41 24.62 3.78
C THR A 159 3.88 24.26 3.89
N THR A 160 4.75 25.23 4.10
CA THR A 160 6.20 25.03 4.18
C THR A 160 6.57 24.25 5.44
N THR A 161 6.12 24.71 6.60
CA THR A 161 6.39 24.01 7.87
C THR A 161 5.78 22.63 7.89
N LEU A 162 4.55 22.47 7.35
CA LEU A 162 3.87 21.18 7.26
C LEU A 162 4.62 20.19 6.36
N MET A 163 5.16 20.64 5.23
CA MET A 163 5.96 19.84 4.32
C MET A 163 7.26 19.36 5.00
N TYR A 164 8.01 20.26 5.64
CA TYR A 164 9.21 19.88 6.36
C TYR A 164 8.92 18.95 7.55
N ALA A 165 7.82 19.16 8.27
CA ALA A 165 7.39 18.28 9.34
C ALA A 165 7.10 16.84 8.80
N GLY A 166 6.42 16.74 7.66
CA GLY A 166 6.17 15.47 7.00
C GLY A 166 7.47 14.76 6.61
N TYR A 167 8.39 15.44 5.93
CA TYR A 167 9.68 14.86 5.53
C TYR A 167 10.57 14.48 6.72
N ALA A 168 10.63 15.33 7.76
CA ALA A 168 11.42 15.03 8.94
C ALA A 168 10.89 13.81 9.68
N ASN A 169 9.56 13.71 9.85
CA ASN A 169 8.91 12.55 10.47
C ASN A 169 9.08 11.28 9.63
N GLN A 170 8.99 11.36 8.31
CA GLN A 170 9.25 10.23 7.41
C GLN A 170 10.67 9.68 7.62
N ASN A 171 11.68 10.55 7.63
CA ASN A 171 13.06 10.15 7.83
C ASN A 171 13.36 9.70 9.27
N ALA A 172 12.58 10.16 10.25
CA ALA A 172 12.64 9.72 11.64
C ALA A 172 11.90 8.38 11.89
N GLY A 173 11.15 7.86 10.90
CA GLY A 173 10.35 6.65 11.03
C GLY A 173 9.02 6.83 11.77
N ASN A 174 8.53 8.06 11.89
CA ASN A 174 7.26 8.39 12.55
C ASN A 174 6.10 8.36 11.54
N ASP A 175 5.75 7.17 11.06
CA ASP A 175 4.78 6.96 9.97
C ASP A 175 3.42 7.63 10.23
N ASP A 176 2.88 7.57 11.45
CA ASP A 176 1.56 8.14 11.76
C ASP A 176 1.53 9.67 11.62
N LEU A 177 2.56 10.35 12.10
CA LEU A 177 2.70 11.79 11.92
C LEU A 177 2.96 12.16 10.46
N THR A 178 3.77 11.38 9.76
CA THR A 178 4.00 11.55 8.32
C THR A 178 2.70 11.46 7.54
N ILE A 179 1.92 10.40 7.74
CA ILE A 179 0.61 10.23 7.10
C ILE A 179 -0.31 11.41 7.43
N LYS A 180 -0.37 11.83 8.69
CA LYS A 180 -1.18 12.97 9.14
C LYS A 180 -0.84 14.25 8.37
N TYR A 181 0.44 14.56 8.20
CA TYR A 181 0.86 15.79 7.52
C TYR A 181 0.69 15.69 6.01
N TYR A 182 1.05 14.58 5.40
CA TYR A 182 0.90 14.37 3.97
C TYR A 182 -0.58 14.36 3.54
N THR A 183 -1.43 13.65 4.28
CA THR A 183 -2.87 13.62 3.97
C THR A 183 -3.52 14.99 4.12
N ARG A 184 -3.06 15.82 5.04
CA ARG A 184 -3.53 17.20 5.17
C ARG A 184 -3.21 18.03 3.91
N MET A 185 -2.01 17.90 3.35
CA MET A 185 -1.61 18.58 2.11
C MET A 185 -2.38 18.03 0.89
N ILE A 186 -2.52 16.71 0.81
CA ILE A 186 -3.27 16.04 -0.26
C ILE A 186 -4.74 16.47 -0.24
N ASN A 187 -5.38 16.51 0.92
CA ASN A 187 -6.77 16.94 1.10
C ASN A 187 -6.99 18.43 0.75
N ALA A 188 -5.96 19.25 0.88
CA ALA A 188 -5.97 20.62 0.40
C ALA A 188 -5.74 20.73 -1.13
N ASN A 189 -5.77 19.58 -1.84
CA ASN A 189 -5.56 19.47 -3.27
C ASN A 189 -4.23 20.06 -3.75
N MET A 190 -3.19 19.97 -2.90
CA MET A 190 -1.85 20.39 -3.30
C MET A 190 -1.24 19.33 -4.21
N LYS A 191 -0.82 19.76 -5.40
CA LYS A 191 -0.26 18.90 -6.44
C LYS A 191 0.83 19.64 -7.21
N THR A 192 2.04 19.38 -6.85
CA THR A 192 3.24 19.79 -7.61
C THR A 192 4.12 18.55 -7.81
N PRO A 193 5.03 18.53 -8.78
CA PRO A 193 5.90 17.36 -9.00
C PRO A 193 6.64 16.90 -7.73
N GLU A 194 7.03 17.84 -6.87
CA GLU A 194 7.76 17.58 -5.64
C GLU A 194 6.91 16.85 -4.57
N LEU A 195 5.58 16.93 -4.68
CA LEU A 195 4.67 16.30 -3.72
C LEU A 195 4.25 14.88 -4.12
N LEU A 196 4.58 14.44 -5.34
CA LEU A 196 4.20 13.11 -5.83
C LEU A 196 4.60 11.98 -4.88
N ASP A 197 5.80 12.06 -4.32
CA ASP A 197 6.30 11.04 -3.39
C ASP A 197 5.49 10.95 -2.09
N MET A 198 4.83 12.03 -1.66
CA MET A 198 3.93 12.01 -0.50
C MET A 198 2.69 11.16 -0.77
N TYR A 199 2.13 11.25 -1.99
CA TYR A 199 0.99 10.43 -2.41
C TYR A 199 1.38 8.95 -2.43
N LYS A 200 2.53 8.63 -3.05
CA LYS A 200 3.07 7.26 -3.09
C LYS A 200 3.32 6.72 -1.66
N PHE A 201 3.90 7.52 -0.79
CA PHE A 201 4.16 7.14 0.60
C PHE A 201 2.87 6.77 1.35
N VAL A 202 1.82 7.59 1.24
CA VAL A 202 0.53 7.32 1.90
C VAL A 202 -0.05 5.99 1.44
N LEU A 203 -0.01 5.68 0.14
CA LEU A 203 -0.49 4.40 -0.40
C LEU A 203 0.33 3.21 0.09
N ILE A 204 1.66 3.33 0.09
CA ILE A 204 2.56 2.28 0.59
C ILE A 204 2.25 1.99 2.07
N LYS A 205 2.14 3.03 2.89
CA LYS A 205 1.88 2.86 4.33
C LYS A 205 0.47 2.35 4.62
N ALA A 206 -0.53 2.75 3.83
CA ALA A 206 -1.86 2.20 3.90
C ALA A 206 -1.86 0.69 3.58
N ALA A 207 -1.09 0.27 2.57
CA ALA A 207 -0.94 -1.13 2.21
C ALA A 207 -0.22 -1.94 3.31
N GLU A 208 0.88 -1.41 3.86
CA GLU A 208 1.61 -2.04 4.97
C GLU A 208 0.75 -2.23 6.22
N LYS A 209 -0.12 -1.25 6.52
CA LYS A 209 -1.05 -1.28 7.66
C LYS A 209 -2.35 -2.05 7.37
N LYS A 210 -2.54 -2.54 6.14
CA LYS A 210 -3.76 -3.17 5.65
C LYS A 210 -5.01 -2.27 5.80
N ASP A 211 -4.81 -0.97 5.78
CA ASP A 211 -5.89 0.01 5.88
C ASP A 211 -6.51 0.26 4.51
N LYS A 212 -7.52 -0.56 4.18
CA LYS A 212 -8.23 -0.48 2.90
C LYS A 212 -8.93 0.86 2.71
N ALA A 213 -9.50 1.43 3.76
CA ALA A 213 -10.25 2.69 3.67
C ALA A 213 -9.31 3.85 3.31
N LEU A 214 -8.17 3.93 4.00
CA LEU A 214 -7.12 4.91 3.71
C LEU A 214 -6.57 4.71 2.29
N PHE A 215 -6.28 3.45 1.91
CA PHE A 215 -5.76 3.13 0.58
C PHE A 215 -6.72 3.59 -0.52
N ASP A 216 -7.98 3.16 -0.48
CA ASP A 216 -8.97 3.47 -1.53
C ASP A 216 -9.22 4.98 -1.66
N GLN A 217 -9.32 5.70 -0.51
CA GLN A 217 -9.49 7.15 -0.50
C GLN A 217 -8.34 7.86 -1.24
N TYR A 218 -7.09 7.57 -0.84
CA TYR A 218 -5.94 8.28 -1.40
C TYR A 218 -5.53 7.76 -2.76
N TYR A 219 -5.84 6.51 -3.11
CA TYR A 219 -5.70 5.98 -4.46
C TYR A 219 -6.53 6.80 -5.46
N THR A 220 -7.81 7.02 -5.17
CA THR A 220 -8.71 7.81 -6.02
C THR A 220 -8.24 9.25 -6.20
N ILE A 221 -7.74 9.87 -5.11
CA ILE A 221 -7.20 11.23 -5.17
C ILE A 221 -5.89 11.26 -6.00
N SER A 222 -5.06 10.25 -5.87
CA SER A 222 -3.80 10.11 -6.60
C SER A 222 -4.02 10.00 -8.12
N GLU A 223 -4.92 9.12 -8.55
CA GLU A 223 -5.30 8.97 -9.97
C GLU A 223 -5.82 10.28 -10.57
N LYS A 224 -6.64 11.02 -9.80
CA LYS A 224 -7.16 12.30 -10.23
C LYS A 224 -6.11 13.40 -10.36
N ASN A 225 -5.16 13.44 -9.42
CA ASN A 225 -4.17 14.52 -9.33
C ASN A 225 -2.94 14.30 -10.23
N TYR A 226 -2.57 13.05 -10.49
CA TYR A 226 -1.43 12.65 -11.32
C TYR A 226 -1.83 11.49 -12.25
N PRO A 227 -2.70 11.74 -13.25
CA PRO A 227 -3.27 10.69 -14.10
C PRO A 227 -2.25 9.98 -15.00
N GLU A 228 -1.06 10.57 -15.21
CA GLU A 228 0.04 10.01 -15.99
C GLU A 228 0.86 8.95 -15.22
N GLU A 229 0.70 8.85 -13.89
CA GLU A 229 1.42 7.89 -13.07
C GLU A 229 0.75 6.52 -13.11
N LYS A 230 1.56 5.48 -12.89
CA LYS A 230 1.09 4.09 -12.94
C LYS A 230 0.49 3.65 -11.59
N TRP A 231 -0.56 4.30 -11.15
CA TRP A 231 -1.20 3.99 -9.85
C TRP A 231 -1.69 2.56 -9.74
N PHE A 232 -2.02 1.91 -10.87
CA PHE A 232 -2.42 0.51 -10.87
C PHE A 232 -1.35 -0.42 -10.26
N GLU A 233 -0.06 -0.07 -10.31
CA GLU A 233 1.01 -0.84 -9.68
C GLU A 233 0.87 -0.86 -8.15
N PHE A 234 0.45 0.25 -7.54
CA PHE A 234 0.17 0.34 -6.10
C PHE A 234 -1.08 -0.48 -5.72
N ARG A 235 -2.11 -0.44 -6.57
CA ARG A 235 -3.32 -1.26 -6.37
C ARG A 235 -2.98 -2.75 -6.48
N ALA A 236 -2.16 -3.12 -7.46
CA ALA A 236 -1.68 -4.48 -7.64
C ALA A 236 -0.92 -4.98 -6.41
N ASP A 237 0.02 -4.17 -5.91
CA ASP A 237 0.81 -4.49 -4.72
C ASP A 237 -0.07 -4.63 -3.47
N TYR A 238 -1.06 -3.73 -3.29
CA TYR A 238 -2.04 -3.83 -2.21
C TYR A 238 -2.82 -5.16 -2.27
N ILE A 239 -3.38 -5.48 -3.45
CA ILE A 239 -4.18 -6.70 -3.69
C ILE A 239 -3.31 -7.94 -3.43
N ASP A 240 -2.09 -7.97 -3.99
CA ASP A 240 -1.23 -9.14 -3.88
C ASP A 240 -0.79 -9.43 -2.45
N LYS A 241 -0.42 -8.41 -1.70
CA LYS A 241 0.08 -8.53 -0.33
C LYS A 241 -1.00 -8.73 0.72
N ASN A 242 -2.19 -8.17 0.51
CA ASN A 242 -3.20 -8.04 1.57
C ASN A 242 -4.44 -8.91 1.39
N LEU A 243 -4.72 -9.40 0.19
CA LEU A 243 -5.90 -10.21 -0.08
C LEU A 243 -5.57 -11.70 -0.18
N THR A 244 -6.44 -12.53 0.36
CA THR A 244 -6.45 -13.98 0.10
C THR A 244 -6.75 -14.28 -1.37
N ALA A 245 -6.50 -15.49 -1.82
CA ALA A 245 -6.79 -15.88 -3.20
C ALA A 245 -8.28 -15.75 -3.54
N GLU A 246 -9.17 -16.05 -2.61
CA GLU A 246 -10.61 -15.89 -2.76
C GLU A 246 -11.03 -14.41 -2.85
N GLU A 247 -10.44 -13.56 -2.02
CA GLU A 247 -10.67 -12.10 -2.07
C GLU A 247 -10.12 -11.48 -3.37
N LYS A 248 -8.99 -11.98 -3.90
CA LYS A 248 -8.47 -11.59 -5.22
C LYS A 248 -9.48 -11.92 -6.32
N VAL A 249 -10.11 -13.11 -6.28
CA VAL A 249 -11.16 -13.48 -7.23
C VAL A 249 -12.35 -12.54 -7.11
N ALA A 250 -12.82 -12.27 -5.89
CA ALA A 250 -13.95 -11.36 -5.67
C ALA A 250 -13.65 -9.93 -6.17
N ALA A 251 -12.44 -9.42 -5.94
CA ALA A 251 -11.99 -8.12 -6.44
C ALA A 251 -11.97 -8.07 -7.97
N TYR A 252 -11.46 -9.11 -8.62
CA TYR A 252 -11.46 -9.26 -10.07
C TYR A 252 -12.87 -9.26 -10.64
N GLU A 253 -13.76 -10.07 -10.09
CA GLU A 253 -15.16 -10.16 -10.54
C GLU A 253 -15.93 -8.85 -10.34
N ALA A 254 -15.66 -8.13 -9.25
CA ALA A 254 -16.25 -6.82 -9.00
C ALA A 254 -15.83 -5.78 -10.06
N GLN A 255 -14.55 -5.75 -10.45
CA GLN A 255 -14.07 -4.84 -11.51
C GLN A 255 -14.65 -5.21 -12.89
N ILE A 256 -14.82 -6.49 -13.18
CA ILE A 256 -15.50 -6.94 -14.40
C ILE A 256 -16.93 -6.45 -14.42
N ALA A 257 -17.68 -6.67 -13.32
CA ALA A 257 -19.08 -6.28 -13.21
C ALA A 257 -19.27 -4.75 -13.34
N ALA A 258 -18.32 -3.98 -12.82
CA ALA A 258 -18.29 -2.52 -12.95
C ALA A 258 -17.79 -2.03 -14.32
N ASN A 259 -17.27 -2.91 -15.18
CA ASN A 259 -16.62 -2.57 -16.46
C ASN A 259 -15.48 -1.56 -16.31
N THR A 260 -14.71 -1.67 -15.24
CA THR A 260 -13.59 -0.75 -14.92
C THR A 260 -12.23 -1.37 -15.17
N ILE A 261 -12.14 -2.68 -15.42
CA ILE A 261 -10.89 -3.40 -15.60
C ILE A 261 -10.27 -3.15 -17.00
N ASN A 262 -8.99 -2.84 -17.05
CA ASN A 262 -8.23 -2.66 -18.28
C ASN A 262 -7.35 -3.89 -18.62
N GLU A 263 -6.65 -3.85 -19.78
CA GLU A 263 -5.77 -4.91 -20.27
C GLU A 263 -4.70 -5.29 -19.23
N THR A 264 -4.01 -4.30 -18.67
CA THR A 264 -2.92 -4.50 -17.72
C THR A 264 -3.41 -5.12 -16.40
N GLU A 265 -4.56 -4.66 -15.89
CA GLU A 265 -5.17 -5.24 -14.69
C GLU A 265 -5.65 -6.66 -14.92
N CYS A 266 -6.21 -6.96 -16.09
CA CYS A 266 -6.57 -8.35 -16.46
C CYS A 266 -5.33 -9.25 -16.44
N GLN A 267 -4.21 -8.81 -17.00
CA GLN A 267 -2.96 -9.58 -17.00
C GLN A 267 -2.42 -9.77 -15.58
N MET A 268 -2.42 -8.72 -14.76
CA MET A 268 -2.03 -8.76 -13.35
C MET A 268 -2.85 -9.80 -12.55
N TYR A 269 -4.18 -9.79 -12.68
CA TYR A 269 -5.01 -10.78 -12.01
C TYR A 269 -4.72 -12.21 -12.51
N GLY A 270 -4.47 -12.36 -13.80
CA GLY A 270 -4.04 -13.64 -14.37
C GLY A 270 -2.76 -14.16 -13.71
N ASP A 271 -1.76 -13.30 -13.52
CA ASP A 271 -0.50 -13.63 -12.86
C ASP A 271 -0.73 -14.00 -11.38
N MET A 272 -1.58 -13.26 -10.65
CA MET A 272 -1.94 -13.55 -9.28
C MET A 272 -2.65 -14.89 -9.12
N PHE A 273 -3.59 -15.23 -10.01
CA PHE A 273 -4.29 -16.51 -9.99
C PHE A 273 -3.36 -17.66 -10.38
N MET A 274 -2.45 -17.43 -11.34
CA MET A 274 -1.41 -18.40 -11.69
C MET A 274 -0.49 -18.69 -10.48
N ALA A 275 -0.13 -17.69 -9.69
CA ALA A 275 0.66 -17.86 -8.48
C ALA A 275 -0.14 -18.58 -7.36
N SER A 276 -1.43 -18.29 -7.23
CA SER A 276 -2.30 -18.86 -6.20
C SER A 276 -2.44 -20.38 -6.28
N ARG A 277 -2.21 -21.00 -7.45
CA ARG A 277 -2.21 -22.45 -7.62
C ARG A 277 -1.06 -23.18 -6.90
N ASN A 278 0.02 -22.47 -6.59
CA ASN A 278 1.26 -23.05 -6.06
C ASN A 278 1.32 -23.05 -4.52
N VAL A 279 0.18 -22.85 -3.86
CA VAL A 279 0.11 -22.88 -2.40
C VAL A 279 0.19 -24.32 -1.91
N ASP A 280 1.10 -24.61 -0.98
CA ASP A 280 1.28 -25.92 -0.40
C ASP A 280 -0.03 -26.44 0.23
N GLY A 281 -0.36 -27.72 -0.06
CA GLY A 281 -1.58 -28.34 0.46
C GLY A 281 -2.87 -28.00 -0.29
N LEU A 282 -2.78 -27.28 -1.40
CA LEU A 282 -3.95 -26.99 -2.24
C LEU A 282 -4.46 -28.26 -2.92
N SER A 283 -5.79 -28.47 -2.93
CA SER A 283 -6.39 -29.57 -3.69
C SER A 283 -6.32 -29.33 -5.19
N ASP A 284 -6.26 -30.43 -5.99
CA ASP A 284 -6.28 -30.35 -7.46
C ASP A 284 -7.48 -29.56 -7.99
N GLU A 285 -8.65 -29.70 -7.35
CA GLU A 285 -9.86 -28.97 -7.70
C GLU A 285 -9.66 -27.46 -7.55
N LYS A 286 -9.07 -27.05 -6.43
CA LYS A 286 -8.81 -25.62 -6.13
C LYS A 286 -7.70 -25.06 -7.03
N ALA A 287 -6.68 -25.86 -7.32
CA ALA A 287 -5.61 -25.49 -8.27
C ALA A 287 -6.20 -25.26 -9.68
N ASN A 288 -7.05 -26.17 -10.16
CA ASN A 288 -7.75 -26.02 -11.44
C ASN A 288 -8.68 -24.80 -11.46
N TYR A 289 -9.39 -24.51 -10.35
CA TYR A 289 -10.22 -23.31 -10.24
C TYR A 289 -9.41 -22.02 -10.45
N TYR A 290 -8.24 -21.89 -9.81
CA TYR A 290 -7.38 -20.70 -10.01
C TYR A 290 -6.78 -20.65 -11.43
N LEU A 291 -6.46 -21.80 -12.03
CA LEU A 291 -6.02 -21.87 -13.43
C LEU A 291 -7.13 -21.44 -14.41
N ASP A 292 -8.38 -21.79 -14.14
CA ASP A 292 -9.53 -21.31 -14.93
C ASP A 292 -9.70 -19.79 -14.80
N LYS A 293 -9.56 -19.24 -13.58
CA LYS A 293 -9.57 -17.78 -13.36
C LYS A 293 -8.42 -17.08 -14.06
N ALA A 294 -7.22 -17.66 -14.03
CA ALA A 294 -6.08 -17.13 -14.76
C ALA A 294 -6.32 -17.11 -16.28
N ALA A 295 -6.82 -18.22 -16.83
CA ALA A 295 -7.16 -18.29 -18.24
C ALA A 295 -8.25 -17.28 -18.63
N ASP A 296 -9.28 -17.06 -17.80
CA ASP A 296 -10.31 -16.03 -18.06
C ASP A 296 -9.70 -14.64 -18.08
N ALA A 297 -8.87 -14.31 -17.07
CA ALA A 297 -8.24 -13.01 -16.98
C ALA A 297 -7.32 -12.71 -18.17
N TYR A 298 -6.45 -13.65 -18.55
CA TYR A 298 -5.59 -13.50 -19.73
C TYR A 298 -6.38 -13.43 -21.05
N LYS A 299 -7.48 -14.20 -21.20
CA LYS A 299 -8.36 -14.08 -22.36
C LYS A 299 -8.99 -12.71 -22.47
N ARG A 300 -9.37 -12.09 -21.34
CA ARG A 300 -9.90 -10.73 -21.32
C ARG A 300 -8.82 -9.73 -21.73
N ALA A 301 -7.60 -9.86 -21.19
CA ALA A 301 -6.47 -9.03 -21.61
C ALA A 301 -6.26 -9.13 -23.13
N TYR A 302 -6.24 -10.35 -23.68
CA TYR A 302 -6.12 -10.57 -25.12
C TYR A 302 -7.29 -10.01 -25.93
N LYS A 303 -8.51 -10.12 -25.41
CA LYS A 303 -9.70 -9.53 -26.07
C LYS A 303 -9.62 -8.00 -26.14
N LEU A 304 -9.06 -7.35 -25.13
CA LEU A 304 -8.85 -5.90 -25.10
C LEU A 304 -7.71 -5.48 -26.05
N ASN A 305 -6.70 -6.33 -26.22
CA ASN A 305 -5.59 -6.11 -27.13
C ASN A 305 -5.15 -7.43 -27.79
N THR A 306 -5.60 -7.68 -28.99
CA THR A 306 -5.29 -8.91 -29.75
C THR A 306 -3.82 -9.02 -30.18
N GLN A 307 -3.00 -7.98 -30.02
CA GLN A 307 -1.55 -8.03 -30.20
C GLN A 307 -0.79 -8.37 -28.90
N ASN A 308 -1.50 -8.60 -27.79
CA ASN A 308 -0.89 -9.01 -26.54
C ASN A 308 -0.50 -10.51 -26.59
N PHE A 309 0.67 -10.77 -27.16
CA PHE A 309 1.26 -12.11 -27.28
C PHE A 309 1.52 -12.76 -25.91
N ALA A 310 1.83 -11.97 -24.88
CA ALA A 310 2.08 -12.47 -23.54
C ALA A 310 0.78 -13.00 -22.91
N ALA A 311 -0.32 -12.27 -23.05
CA ALA A 311 -1.62 -12.75 -22.59
C ALA A 311 -2.04 -14.02 -23.31
N ALA A 312 -1.92 -14.08 -24.65
CA ALA A 312 -2.21 -15.28 -25.43
C ALA A 312 -1.36 -16.49 -24.98
N PHE A 313 -0.05 -16.28 -24.79
CA PHE A 313 0.85 -17.33 -24.30
C PHE A 313 0.41 -17.83 -22.92
N ASN A 314 0.11 -16.91 -21.99
CA ASN A 314 -0.28 -17.25 -20.63
C ASN A 314 -1.64 -17.97 -20.55
N VAL A 315 -2.59 -17.71 -21.47
CA VAL A 315 -3.78 -18.56 -21.62
C VAL A 315 -3.36 -20.00 -21.96
N GLY A 316 -2.48 -20.18 -22.92
CA GLY A 316 -1.98 -21.50 -23.29
C GLY A 316 -1.28 -22.22 -22.14
N ILE A 317 -0.47 -21.51 -21.38
CA ILE A 317 0.21 -22.03 -20.17
C ILE A 317 -0.80 -22.40 -19.08
N SER A 318 -1.89 -21.64 -18.93
CA SER A 318 -2.95 -21.98 -17.97
C SER A 318 -3.57 -23.35 -18.32
N TYR A 319 -3.89 -23.60 -19.60
CA TYR A 319 -4.41 -24.89 -20.05
C TYR A 319 -3.37 -26.01 -19.98
N TYR A 320 -2.11 -25.72 -20.30
CA TYR A 320 -1.04 -26.70 -20.12
C TYR A 320 -0.91 -27.13 -18.65
N ASN A 321 -0.98 -26.20 -17.73
CA ASN A 321 -0.93 -26.50 -16.29
C ASN A 321 -2.14 -27.30 -15.83
N GLN A 322 -3.34 -27.06 -16.36
CA GLN A 322 -4.52 -27.92 -16.11
C GLN A 322 -4.32 -29.33 -16.65
N TYR A 323 -3.70 -29.46 -17.82
CA TYR A 323 -3.31 -30.76 -18.34
C TYR A 323 -2.35 -31.48 -17.41
N THR A 324 -1.32 -30.81 -16.86
CA THR A 324 -0.36 -31.44 -15.94
C THR A 324 -1.02 -31.95 -14.66
N VAL A 325 -2.00 -31.23 -14.12
CA VAL A 325 -2.78 -31.72 -12.95
C VAL A 325 -3.51 -33.03 -13.27
N LEU A 326 -4.12 -33.13 -14.46
CA LEU A 326 -4.78 -34.38 -14.89
C LEU A 326 -3.79 -35.51 -15.15
N ASP A 327 -2.61 -35.20 -15.72
CA ASP A 327 -1.54 -36.18 -15.97
C ASP A 327 -0.95 -36.72 -14.66
N ASP A 328 -0.79 -35.88 -13.65
CA ASP A 328 -0.40 -36.30 -12.30
C ASP A 328 -1.43 -37.27 -11.67
N GLN A 329 -2.74 -37.04 -11.90
CA GLN A 329 -3.80 -37.96 -11.46
C GLN A 329 -3.69 -39.32 -12.16
N VAL A 330 -3.38 -39.36 -13.46
CA VAL A 330 -3.11 -40.60 -14.20
C VAL A 330 -1.90 -41.30 -13.59
N GLY A 331 -0.82 -40.57 -13.33
CA GLY A 331 0.37 -41.11 -12.67
C GLY A 331 0.09 -41.69 -11.30
N ASN A 332 -0.73 -41.02 -10.48
CA ASN A 332 -1.17 -41.50 -9.17
C ASN A 332 -1.99 -42.81 -9.30
N ASN A 333 -2.92 -42.88 -10.24
CA ASN A 333 -3.72 -44.07 -10.51
C ASN A 333 -2.85 -45.25 -10.99
N ILE A 334 -1.84 -44.99 -11.82
CA ILE A 334 -0.87 -46.02 -12.24
C ILE A 334 -0.09 -46.55 -11.04
N ARG A 335 0.40 -45.66 -10.16
CA ARG A 335 1.09 -46.07 -8.90
C ARG A 335 0.16 -46.89 -8.01
N ALA A 336 -1.08 -46.47 -7.85
CA ALA A 336 -2.09 -47.20 -7.06
C ALA A 336 -2.36 -48.61 -7.63
N LEU A 337 -2.41 -48.75 -8.97
CA LEU A 337 -2.56 -50.05 -9.63
C LEU A 337 -1.33 -50.94 -9.43
N GLN A 338 -0.13 -50.38 -9.50
CA GLN A 338 1.11 -51.10 -9.23
C GLN A 338 1.17 -51.58 -7.76
N GLN A 339 0.81 -50.75 -6.81
CA GLN A 339 0.75 -51.11 -5.38
C GLN A 339 -0.30 -52.17 -5.10
N LEU A 340 -1.51 -52.08 -5.72
CA LEU A 340 -2.55 -53.07 -5.64
C LEU A 340 -2.06 -54.45 -6.13
N ASN A 341 -1.31 -54.47 -7.23
CA ASN A 341 -0.74 -55.72 -7.78
C ASN A 341 0.38 -56.27 -6.91
N ALA A 342 1.29 -55.43 -6.40
CA ALA A 342 2.40 -55.84 -5.55
C ALA A 342 1.91 -56.39 -4.20
N ASN A 343 0.85 -55.85 -3.65
CA ASN A 343 0.27 -56.22 -2.38
C ASN A 343 -0.86 -57.26 -2.51
N LYS A 344 -0.99 -57.92 -3.67
CA LYS A 344 -2.04 -58.93 -3.90
C LYS A 344 -1.90 -60.06 -2.86
N PRO A 345 -2.90 -60.30 -1.98
CA PRO A 345 -2.85 -61.40 -1.02
C PRO A 345 -2.83 -62.76 -1.71
N ALA A 346 -2.33 -63.79 -1.00
CA ALA A 346 -2.37 -65.15 -1.50
C ALA A 346 -3.84 -65.60 -1.74
N ALA A 347 -4.07 -66.17 -2.89
CA ALA A 347 -5.42 -66.64 -3.24
C ALA A 347 -5.86 -67.78 -2.33
N PRO A 348 -7.12 -67.86 -1.90
CA PRO A 348 -7.65 -68.98 -1.15
C PRO A 348 -7.53 -70.32 -1.91
N LYS A 349 -7.25 -71.38 -1.18
CA LYS A 349 -7.12 -72.76 -1.77
C LYS A 349 -8.47 -73.32 -2.25
N ASP A 350 -9.57 -72.93 -1.62
CA ASP A 350 -10.91 -73.32 -2.02
C ASP A 350 -11.31 -72.73 -3.40
N PRO A 351 -11.73 -73.52 -4.40
CA PRO A 351 -12.00 -73.06 -5.73
C PRO A 351 -13.08 -71.97 -5.81
N LYS A 352 -14.16 -72.11 -5.02
CA LYS A 352 -15.26 -71.09 -5.01
C LYS A 352 -14.84 -69.79 -4.39
N LYS A 353 -14.07 -69.84 -3.29
CA LYS A 353 -13.51 -68.66 -2.64
C LYS A 353 -12.45 -68.01 -3.49
N LYS A 354 -11.64 -68.77 -4.23
CA LYS A 354 -10.67 -68.28 -5.21
C LYS A 354 -11.31 -67.50 -6.33
N LEU A 355 -12.40 -68.02 -6.91
CA LEU A 355 -13.15 -67.34 -7.98
C LEU A 355 -13.68 -65.99 -7.49
N ALA A 356 -14.29 -65.95 -6.31
CA ALA A 356 -14.79 -64.71 -5.71
C ALA A 356 -13.63 -63.69 -5.41
N PHE A 357 -12.48 -64.19 -4.93
CA PHE A 357 -11.29 -63.35 -4.70
C PHE A 357 -10.74 -62.74 -5.97
N ASP A 358 -10.57 -63.54 -7.04
CA ASP A 358 -10.06 -63.09 -8.31
C ASP A 358 -11.02 -62.08 -8.98
N ALA A 359 -12.34 -62.29 -8.89
CA ALA A 359 -13.35 -61.38 -9.36
C ALA A 359 -13.27 -60.02 -8.63
N LYS A 360 -13.14 -60.02 -7.29
CA LYS A 360 -13.02 -58.81 -6.50
C LYS A 360 -11.75 -58.05 -6.82
N PHE A 361 -10.61 -58.76 -6.95
CA PHE A 361 -9.33 -58.16 -7.29
C PHE A 361 -9.36 -57.51 -8.69
N LYS A 362 -9.94 -58.22 -9.67
CA LYS A 362 -10.14 -57.69 -11.01
C LYS A 362 -11.02 -56.45 -11.01
N ALA A 363 -12.12 -56.44 -10.25
CA ALA A 363 -12.99 -55.27 -10.11
C ALA A 363 -12.26 -54.07 -9.56
N GLN A 364 -11.34 -54.22 -8.59
CA GLN A 364 -10.50 -53.13 -8.08
C GLN A 364 -9.54 -52.58 -9.17
N GLN A 365 -8.88 -53.47 -9.95
CA GLN A 365 -8.04 -53.07 -11.04
C GLN A 365 -8.85 -52.31 -12.13
N ASP A 366 -10.00 -52.84 -12.51
CA ASP A 366 -10.87 -52.24 -13.53
C ASP A 366 -11.43 -50.88 -13.08
N SER A 367 -11.71 -50.73 -11.78
CA SER A 367 -12.09 -49.42 -11.21
C SER A 367 -11.02 -48.38 -11.42
N ILE A 368 -9.73 -48.68 -11.11
CA ILE A 368 -8.64 -47.75 -11.30
C ILE A 368 -8.41 -47.43 -12.80
N LYS A 369 -8.46 -48.47 -13.66
CA LYS A 369 -8.33 -48.27 -15.11
C LYS A 369 -9.46 -47.36 -15.66
N LYS A 370 -10.68 -47.53 -15.15
CA LYS A 370 -11.82 -46.69 -15.51
C LYS A 370 -11.63 -45.23 -15.13
N LEU A 371 -10.98 -44.95 -13.99
CA LEU A 371 -10.60 -43.57 -13.60
C LEU A 371 -9.66 -42.96 -14.63
N ASN A 372 -8.60 -43.67 -15.07
CA ASN A 372 -7.70 -43.16 -16.10
C ASN A 372 -8.41 -42.91 -17.43
N LEU A 373 -9.30 -43.86 -17.86
CA LEU A 373 -10.05 -43.67 -19.10
C LEU A 373 -10.96 -42.43 -19.05
N ALA A 374 -11.51 -42.11 -17.89
CA ALA A 374 -12.33 -40.91 -17.69
C ALA A 374 -11.52 -39.60 -17.83
N LEU A 375 -10.21 -39.65 -17.63
CA LEU A 375 -9.31 -38.49 -17.77
C LEU A 375 -8.86 -38.22 -19.21
N ASP A 376 -9.00 -39.20 -20.14
CA ASP A 376 -8.49 -39.06 -21.52
C ASP A 376 -9.11 -37.88 -22.29
N ALA A 377 -10.45 -37.75 -22.25
CA ALA A 377 -11.15 -36.69 -22.95
C ALA A 377 -10.84 -35.28 -22.36
N PRO A 378 -10.89 -35.06 -21.03
CA PRO A 378 -10.47 -33.79 -20.44
C PRO A 378 -9.02 -33.44 -20.76
N MET A 379 -8.07 -34.39 -20.66
CA MET A 379 -6.67 -34.17 -20.97
C MET A 379 -6.47 -33.73 -22.42
N LYS A 380 -7.12 -34.44 -23.37
CA LYS A 380 -7.08 -34.08 -24.78
C LYS A 380 -7.58 -32.66 -25.02
N ALA A 381 -8.70 -32.28 -24.41
CA ALA A 381 -9.27 -30.94 -24.54
C ALA A 381 -8.31 -29.86 -24.02
N LYS A 382 -7.65 -30.08 -22.88
CA LYS A 382 -6.68 -29.11 -22.34
C LYS A 382 -5.44 -29.00 -23.20
N VAL A 383 -4.92 -30.09 -23.75
CA VAL A 383 -3.81 -30.10 -24.71
C VAL A 383 -4.18 -29.32 -25.97
N ASP A 384 -5.36 -29.55 -26.55
CA ASP A 384 -5.79 -28.87 -27.77
C ASP A 384 -5.96 -27.36 -27.53
N GLN A 385 -6.53 -26.95 -26.39
CA GLN A 385 -6.63 -25.54 -26.00
C GLN A 385 -5.25 -24.91 -25.75
N ALA A 386 -4.33 -25.61 -25.11
CA ALA A 386 -2.96 -25.12 -24.89
C ALA A 386 -2.26 -24.86 -26.22
N ILE A 387 -2.33 -25.81 -27.15
CA ILE A 387 -1.75 -25.67 -28.49
C ILE A 387 -2.33 -24.47 -29.24
N GLU A 388 -3.66 -24.34 -29.27
CA GLU A 388 -4.34 -23.23 -29.97
C GLU A 388 -3.82 -21.87 -29.49
N TRP A 389 -3.78 -21.67 -28.18
CA TRP A 389 -3.37 -20.39 -27.61
C TRP A 389 -1.86 -20.11 -27.69
N ILE A 390 -1.00 -21.14 -27.56
CA ILE A 390 0.45 -20.99 -27.74
C ILE A 390 0.77 -20.74 -29.20
N GLU A 391 0.10 -21.42 -30.16
CA GLU A 391 0.25 -21.13 -31.60
C GLU A 391 -0.20 -19.69 -31.91
N ASN A 392 -1.28 -19.21 -31.28
CA ASN A 392 -1.73 -17.83 -31.45
C ASN A 392 -0.67 -16.84 -30.95
N ALA A 393 -0.12 -17.03 -29.75
CA ALA A 393 0.95 -16.19 -29.23
C ALA A 393 2.19 -16.17 -30.15
N PHE A 394 2.62 -17.36 -30.62
CA PHE A 394 3.74 -17.48 -31.53
C PHE A 394 3.48 -16.77 -32.85
N ASN A 395 2.29 -16.88 -33.43
CA ASN A 395 1.91 -16.23 -34.67
C ASN A 395 1.95 -14.70 -34.62
N ILE A 396 1.72 -14.09 -33.46
CA ILE A 396 1.82 -12.62 -33.26
C ILE A 396 3.28 -12.14 -33.42
N VAL A 397 4.25 -12.96 -33.03
CA VAL A 397 5.66 -12.53 -32.95
C VAL A 397 6.55 -13.10 -34.03
N LYS A 398 6.21 -14.26 -34.63
CA LYS A 398 7.11 -15.04 -35.54
C LYS A 398 7.63 -14.30 -36.76
N ASP A 399 6.84 -13.37 -37.32
CA ASP A 399 7.12 -12.66 -38.55
C ASP A 399 7.72 -11.25 -38.34
N LYS A 400 7.96 -10.86 -37.08
CA LYS A 400 8.60 -9.58 -36.75
C LYS A 400 10.09 -9.63 -37.12
N THR A 401 10.55 -8.61 -37.80
CA THR A 401 11.97 -8.50 -38.24
C THR A 401 12.92 -8.28 -37.07
N VAL A 402 12.47 -7.57 -36.01
CA VAL A 402 13.23 -7.33 -34.78
C VAL A 402 12.34 -7.69 -33.60
N LEU A 403 12.81 -8.60 -32.77
CA LEU A 403 12.13 -9.02 -31.56
C LEU A 403 12.74 -8.30 -30.34
N THR A 404 11.90 -7.77 -29.49
CA THR A 404 12.29 -7.39 -28.13
C THR A 404 12.71 -8.62 -27.34
N LYS A 405 13.39 -8.43 -26.21
CA LYS A 405 13.77 -9.54 -25.30
C LYS A 405 12.57 -10.38 -24.86
N THR A 406 11.46 -9.72 -24.55
CA THR A 406 10.21 -10.40 -24.12
C THR A 406 9.60 -11.21 -25.27
N GLU A 407 9.50 -10.64 -26.46
CA GLU A 407 8.98 -11.34 -27.65
C GLU A 407 9.83 -12.55 -28.02
N ARG A 408 11.16 -12.42 -27.98
CA ARG A 408 12.07 -13.54 -28.20
C ARG A 408 11.86 -14.65 -27.18
N ASN A 409 11.76 -14.31 -25.91
CA ASN A 409 11.50 -15.29 -24.83
C ASN A 409 10.17 -16.03 -25.07
N VAL A 410 9.09 -15.30 -25.38
CA VAL A 410 7.79 -15.93 -25.65
C VAL A 410 7.86 -16.81 -26.92
N ALA A 411 8.54 -16.36 -27.98
CA ALA A 411 8.73 -17.19 -29.19
C ALA A 411 9.49 -18.48 -28.87
N ALA A 412 10.64 -18.40 -28.18
CA ALA A 412 11.43 -19.55 -27.76
C ALA A 412 10.59 -20.55 -26.94
N ARG A 413 9.95 -20.06 -25.88
CA ARG A 413 9.10 -20.92 -25.05
C ARG A 413 7.91 -21.50 -25.82
N SER A 414 7.32 -20.73 -26.74
CA SER A 414 6.19 -21.23 -27.55
C SER A 414 6.62 -22.42 -28.42
N VAL A 415 7.77 -22.34 -29.08
CA VAL A 415 8.25 -23.45 -29.94
C VAL A 415 8.57 -24.70 -29.10
N ASP A 416 9.17 -24.55 -27.91
CA ASP A 416 9.46 -25.65 -26.99
C ASP A 416 8.20 -26.36 -26.50
N PHE A 417 7.19 -25.57 -26.04
CA PHE A 417 5.93 -26.15 -25.61
C PHE A 417 5.17 -26.80 -26.76
N LEU A 418 5.13 -26.20 -27.93
CA LEU A 418 4.46 -26.76 -29.10
C LEU A 418 5.12 -28.06 -29.57
N ALA A 419 6.48 -28.10 -29.64
CA ALA A 419 7.19 -29.34 -29.92
C ALA A 419 6.83 -30.45 -28.92
N THR A 420 6.88 -30.17 -27.61
CA THR A 420 6.53 -31.12 -26.56
C THR A 420 5.10 -31.62 -26.69
N LEU A 421 4.12 -30.72 -26.88
CA LEU A 421 2.71 -31.06 -27.00
C LEU A 421 2.40 -31.88 -28.25
N TYR A 422 2.98 -31.52 -29.38
CA TYR A 422 2.82 -32.30 -30.62
C TYR A 422 3.53 -33.66 -30.58
N ALA A 423 4.69 -33.78 -29.90
CA ALA A 423 5.31 -35.08 -29.64
C ALA A 423 4.40 -35.99 -28.82
N SER A 424 3.79 -35.44 -27.75
CA SER A 424 2.81 -36.19 -26.93
C SER A 424 1.58 -36.64 -27.74
N LYS A 425 1.03 -35.76 -28.60
CA LYS A 425 -0.10 -36.13 -29.49
C LYS A 425 0.33 -37.20 -30.49
N ARG A 426 1.49 -37.09 -31.12
CA ARG A 426 2.05 -38.08 -32.03
C ARG A 426 2.13 -39.45 -31.35
N ASP A 427 2.75 -39.50 -30.18
CA ASP A 427 3.01 -40.77 -29.48
C ASP A 427 1.73 -41.45 -29.01
N LYS A 428 0.69 -40.70 -28.63
CA LYS A 428 -0.63 -41.23 -28.30
C LYS A 428 -1.43 -41.72 -29.49
N ASN A 429 -1.05 -41.37 -30.74
CA ASN A 429 -1.74 -41.72 -31.97
C ASN A 429 -0.97 -42.69 -32.84
N ARG A 430 -0.01 -43.47 -32.32
CA ARG A 430 0.82 -44.43 -33.07
C ARG A 430 0.01 -45.46 -33.85
N ALA A 431 -1.19 -45.83 -33.39
CA ALA A 431 -2.09 -46.75 -34.07
C ALA A 431 -2.84 -46.12 -35.26
N ASN A 432 -2.87 -44.80 -35.38
CA ASN A 432 -3.52 -44.05 -36.44
C ASN A 432 -2.45 -43.35 -37.31
N GLN A 433 -2.02 -44.01 -38.36
CA GLN A 433 -0.92 -43.54 -39.23
C GLN A 433 -1.08 -42.09 -39.73
N LYS A 434 -2.30 -41.70 -40.11
CA LYS A 434 -2.60 -40.38 -40.63
C LYS A 434 -2.39 -39.30 -39.54
N LEU A 435 -2.89 -39.53 -38.34
CA LEU A 435 -2.74 -38.60 -37.21
C LEU A 435 -1.28 -38.58 -36.71
N TYR A 436 -0.61 -39.74 -36.74
CA TYR A 436 0.80 -39.81 -36.37
C TYR A 436 1.64 -38.92 -37.27
N GLU A 437 1.51 -39.07 -38.60
CA GLU A 437 2.24 -38.28 -39.58
C GLU A 437 1.93 -36.78 -39.49
N GLU A 438 0.67 -36.41 -39.28
CA GLU A 438 0.25 -35.03 -39.08
C GLU A 438 0.96 -34.40 -37.88
N TYR A 439 0.94 -35.09 -36.74
CA TYR A 439 1.56 -34.56 -35.52
C TYR A 439 3.07 -34.63 -35.56
N ASP A 440 3.65 -35.59 -36.22
CA ASP A 440 5.12 -35.66 -36.45
C ASP A 440 5.61 -34.50 -37.31
N ALA A 441 4.90 -34.15 -38.36
CA ALA A 441 5.20 -32.98 -39.16
C ALA A 441 5.14 -31.68 -38.36
N LYS A 442 4.15 -31.54 -37.45
CA LYS A 442 4.03 -30.40 -36.55
C LYS A 442 5.15 -30.37 -35.51
N PHE A 443 5.45 -31.50 -34.88
CA PHE A 443 6.58 -31.65 -33.97
C PHE A 443 7.87 -31.19 -34.65
N THR A 444 8.22 -31.79 -35.82
CA THR A 444 9.43 -31.46 -36.56
C THR A 444 9.51 -29.98 -36.92
N LYS A 445 8.38 -29.37 -37.31
CA LYS A 445 8.33 -27.93 -37.61
C LYS A 445 8.76 -27.08 -36.41
N TYR A 446 8.27 -27.36 -35.23
CA TYR A 446 8.57 -26.55 -34.03
C TYR A 446 9.94 -26.89 -33.46
N ASP A 447 10.35 -28.14 -33.49
CA ASP A 447 11.68 -28.60 -33.08
C ASP A 447 12.80 -27.89 -33.89
N LEU A 448 12.65 -27.79 -35.21
CA LEU A 448 13.57 -27.06 -36.07
C LEU A 448 13.62 -25.54 -35.85
N LEU A 449 12.58 -24.97 -35.20
CA LEU A 449 12.54 -23.56 -34.87
C LEU A 449 13.23 -23.23 -33.52
N HIS A 450 13.58 -24.23 -32.71
CA HIS A 450 14.20 -24.06 -31.41
C HIS A 450 15.47 -23.18 -31.51
N ASP A 451 16.43 -23.54 -32.37
CA ASP A 451 17.69 -22.82 -32.50
C ASP A 451 17.54 -21.38 -33.03
N LYS A 452 16.43 -21.09 -33.71
CA LYS A 452 16.17 -19.76 -34.28
C LYS A 452 15.85 -18.71 -33.17
N TYR A 453 15.25 -19.13 -32.06
CA TYR A 453 14.75 -18.21 -31.06
C TYR A 453 15.51 -18.25 -29.73
N GLN A 454 16.50 -19.15 -29.58
CA GLN A 454 17.39 -19.19 -28.41
C GLN A 454 18.44 -18.08 -28.34
#